data_cde3c5d2ca0d82380e9617741e63da71
#
_entry.id   cde3c5d2ca0d82380e9617741e63da71
#
_cell.length_a   1.000
_cell.length_b   1.000
_cell.length_c   1.000
_cell.angle_alpha   90.00
_cell.angle_beta   90.00
_cell.angle_gamma   90.00
#
_symmetry.space_group_name_H-M   'P 1'
#
loop_
_entity.id
_entity.type
_entity.pdbx_description
1 polymer ?
#
loop_
_entity_poly.entity_id
_entity_poly.type
_entity_poly.pdbx_seq_one_letter_code
_entity_poly.pdbx_strand_id
1 'polypeptide(L)'
;MIQYFMKQYLFLLWGITSLIFSSLFLACSDDEPGDKTPVFTIKEEYLQQDFDQKQSSLVIPVETNLAADAWVVSSNQDWCVAAKDMSGSSPAVKVLVHANEEPDVRSAEITLKSSVQNYTIQVRQLGYGPAILVKNPNPIIDAAGGPLSIIVTSNIEYTIEQSENSDWIKTVPATRALTDKEYQYTVDANPYYETRTVTFTYIYTKDDKIRALCSVTQNAKDSGVSDVEIEGDLKISPNGGKDSEHQPGQGIENSFDGKFGGPPYHSIWNQKANFPVTLEYFFDGTKDIDYLIYHTRSGNGNFGKLDIYTATEDAPEYTKYGSFDFKMQNASSRVVFAQSLKKATKIKFEVHSGLGDFVSCDEMEFYQKNPDKKLDAQLLGVFTDITCTEVRDEATDAQINALPGYFANIAIQLKRNTYDEWEKSFRIQDYHPYSNVEEWAETLMTKRYSNLDNPTGIYVEAGDSVIVLVGDTHGQSLSIQCIGEEKSGDYVQTAASGETRFLEEGVNKLGFTQRGMLFLMYNTNLQDVNAKPVKIHIPLGSGYVSGFFDVKTDKTNDKYKELINKATYKYFCIRGERIMFYFHRDKMMQAVPYDILSAINLWDDIISWQQELMGIDDVRPSQVNN
;
A
#
# COMPACT_ATOMS: atom_id res chain seq x y z
N MET A 1 38.81 27.37 20.38
CA MET A 1 40.00 26.55 20.12
C MET A 1 39.94 25.16 20.77
N ILE A 2 39.48 25.05 22.00
CA ILE A 2 39.36 23.73 22.72
C ILE A 2 38.33 22.76 22.07
N GLN A 3 37.20 23.25 21.55
CA GLN A 3 36.21 22.43 20.86
C GLN A 3 36.65 21.90 19.47
N TYR A 4 37.61 22.57 18.85
CA TYR A 4 38.15 22.12 17.55
C TYR A 4 39.17 20.98 17.73
N PHE A 5 39.91 20.98 18.82
CA PHE A 5 40.85 19.87 19.15
C PHE A 5 40.12 18.60 19.60
N MET A 6 39.03 18.72 20.34
CA MET A 6 38.25 17.54 20.75
C MET A 6 37.60 16.79 19.58
N LYS A 7 37.16 17.48 18.53
CA LYS A 7 36.61 16.83 17.34
C LYS A 7 37.66 16.04 16.52
N GLN A 8 38.88 16.52 16.44
CA GLN A 8 39.95 15.80 15.75
C GLN A 8 40.41 14.54 16.50
N TYR A 9 40.44 14.57 17.84
CA TYR A 9 40.76 13.37 18.62
C TYR A 9 39.67 12.30 18.59
N LEU A 10 38.41 12.67 18.48
CA LEU A 10 37.30 11.71 18.31
C LEU A 10 37.35 11.00 16.94
N PHE A 11 37.71 11.71 15.88
CA PHE A 11 37.89 11.10 14.56
C PHE A 11 39.11 10.16 14.47
N LEU A 12 40.20 10.48 15.20
CA LEU A 12 41.36 9.59 15.27
C LEU A 12 41.07 8.31 16.07
N LEU A 13 40.30 8.39 17.16
CA LEU A 13 39.91 7.20 17.92
C LEU A 13 38.95 6.29 17.12
N TRP A 14 38.05 6.86 16.30
CA TRP A 14 37.17 6.07 15.43
C TRP A 14 37.93 5.42 14.26
N GLY A 15 38.92 6.11 13.72
CA GLY A 15 39.79 5.55 12.68
C GLY A 15 40.66 4.38 13.19
N ILE A 16 41.14 4.45 14.42
CA ILE A 16 41.98 3.41 15.03
C ILE A 16 41.16 2.19 15.47
N THR A 17 39.95 2.37 15.98
CA THR A 17 39.03 1.28 16.29
C THR A 17 38.50 0.57 15.04
N SER A 18 38.29 1.26 13.92
CA SER A 18 37.90 0.66 12.65
C SER A 18 39.04 -0.16 12.00
N LEU A 19 40.30 0.25 12.17
CA LEU A 19 41.46 -0.48 11.67
C LEU A 19 41.82 -1.69 12.52
N ILE A 20 41.52 -1.67 13.83
CA ILE A 20 41.75 -2.82 14.72
C ILE A 20 40.67 -3.91 14.49
N PHE A 21 39.44 -3.53 14.08
CA PHE A 21 38.39 -4.49 13.76
C PHE A 21 38.58 -5.17 12.39
N SER A 22 39.26 -4.52 11.43
CA SER A 22 39.52 -5.13 10.11
C SER A 22 40.78 -6.02 10.05
N SER A 23 41.63 -6.00 11.06
CA SER A 23 42.83 -6.87 11.13
C SER A 23 42.65 -8.15 11.98
N LEU A 24 41.47 -8.36 12.58
CA LEU A 24 41.13 -9.55 13.38
C LEU A 24 40.35 -10.62 12.58
N PHE A 25 40.14 -10.43 11.27
CA PHE A 25 39.46 -11.43 10.44
C PHE A 25 40.37 -12.25 9.52
N LEU A 26 41.66 -12.25 9.74
CA LEU A 26 42.60 -13.06 8.97
C LEU A 26 43.65 -13.73 9.89
N ALA A 27 43.23 -14.70 10.67
CA ALA A 27 43.97 -15.87 11.11
C ALA A 27 43.19 -16.54 12.26
N CYS A 28 42.59 -17.66 11.98
CA CYS A 28 42.67 -18.91 12.68
C CYS A 28 41.54 -19.80 12.20
N SER A 29 41.86 -20.79 11.46
CA SER A 29 41.17 -22.07 11.43
C SER A 29 41.44 -22.75 12.76
N ASP A 30 40.47 -22.75 13.66
CA ASP A 30 40.33 -23.75 14.71
C ASP A 30 38.84 -23.90 14.98
N ASP A 31 38.38 -25.16 14.99
CA ASP A 31 37.02 -25.60 15.24
C ASP A 31 36.54 -25.15 16.63
N GLU A 32 35.93 -23.96 16.71
CA GLU A 32 35.02 -23.66 17.80
C GLU A 32 33.61 -24.13 17.40
N PRO A 33 32.86 -24.78 18.31
CA PRO A 33 31.49 -25.20 18.02
C PRO A 33 30.65 -23.94 17.80
N GLY A 34 30.30 -23.69 16.53
CA GLY A 34 29.50 -22.55 16.12
C GLY A 34 28.28 -22.40 17.03
N ASP A 35 28.05 -21.18 17.49
CA ASP A 35 26.91 -20.76 18.29
C ASP A 35 25.62 -21.06 17.48
N LYS A 36 25.08 -22.29 17.66
CA LYS A 36 23.88 -22.73 16.95
C LYS A 36 22.72 -21.95 17.53
N THR A 37 22.04 -21.21 16.72
CA THR A 37 20.78 -20.56 17.11
C THR A 37 19.92 -21.52 17.92
N PRO A 38 19.47 -21.16 19.14
CA PRO A 38 18.67 -22.03 19.97
C PRO A 38 17.39 -22.47 19.26
N VAL A 39 17.15 -23.77 19.19
CA VAL A 39 15.98 -24.38 18.57
C VAL A 39 15.16 -25.11 19.63
N PHE A 40 13.85 -24.93 19.61
CA PHE A 40 12.91 -25.71 20.42
C PHE A 40 11.58 -25.78 19.68
N THR A 41 11.28 -26.92 19.05
CA THR A 41 10.12 -27.07 18.17
C THR A 41 9.40 -28.39 18.40
N ILE A 42 8.06 -28.34 18.38
CA ILE A 42 7.16 -29.48 18.33
C ILE A 42 6.30 -29.33 17.08
N LYS A 43 6.18 -30.41 16.30
CA LYS A 43 5.31 -30.39 15.12
C LYS A 43 3.84 -30.22 15.52
N GLU A 44 3.11 -29.46 14.73
CA GLU A 44 1.70 -29.11 14.97
C GLU A 44 0.82 -30.34 15.17
N GLU A 45 1.08 -31.44 14.44
CA GLU A 45 0.36 -32.71 14.56
C GLU A 45 0.37 -33.30 15.98
N TYR A 46 1.31 -32.90 16.86
CA TYR A 46 1.39 -33.36 18.24
C TYR A 46 0.72 -32.42 19.24
N LEU A 47 0.29 -31.22 18.84
CA LEU A 47 -0.28 -30.25 19.77
C LEU A 47 -1.69 -30.62 20.27
N GLN A 48 -2.37 -31.57 19.60
CA GLN A 48 -3.60 -32.14 20.09
C GLN A 48 -3.54 -33.67 19.97
N GLN A 49 -3.82 -34.37 21.09
CA GLN A 49 -3.78 -35.84 21.17
C GLN A 49 -5.08 -36.38 21.77
N ASP A 50 -5.69 -37.32 21.07
CA ASP A 50 -6.92 -37.99 21.48
C ASP A 50 -6.63 -39.46 21.80
N PHE A 51 -7.18 -39.97 22.90
CA PHE A 51 -6.99 -41.33 23.37
C PHE A 51 -8.33 -42.04 23.57
N ASP A 52 -8.34 -43.35 23.37
CA ASP A 52 -9.44 -44.17 23.80
C ASP A 52 -9.53 -44.21 25.36
N GLN A 53 -10.54 -44.90 25.90
CA GLN A 53 -10.76 -44.97 27.35
C GLN A 53 -9.68 -45.78 28.11
N LYS A 54 -8.86 -46.58 27.41
CA LYS A 54 -7.87 -47.46 28.05
C LYS A 54 -6.60 -46.70 28.39
N GLN A 55 -5.84 -47.27 29.33
CA GLN A 55 -4.50 -46.78 29.56
C GLN A 55 -3.67 -46.86 28.27
N SER A 56 -2.99 -45.78 27.94
CA SER A 56 -2.18 -45.69 26.75
C SER A 56 -0.97 -44.78 26.94
N SER A 57 0.01 -44.88 26.04
CA SER A 57 1.19 -44.01 26.08
C SER A 57 1.58 -43.55 24.68
N LEU A 58 2.16 -42.37 24.61
CA LEU A 58 2.61 -41.74 23.37
C LEU A 58 3.98 -41.10 23.59
N VAL A 59 4.85 -41.17 22.61
CA VAL A 59 6.13 -40.44 22.57
C VAL A 59 6.05 -39.33 21.56
N ILE A 60 6.26 -38.10 22.02
CA ILE A 60 6.19 -36.89 21.20
C ILE A 60 7.62 -36.38 20.97
N PRO A 61 8.14 -36.41 19.75
CA PRO A 61 9.45 -35.90 19.44
C PRO A 61 9.56 -34.40 19.70
N VAL A 62 10.70 -33.97 20.27
CA VAL A 62 11.02 -32.54 20.44
C VAL A 62 12.29 -32.26 19.67
N GLU A 63 12.21 -31.38 18.69
CA GLU A 63 13.37 -30.92 17.94
C GLU A 63 14.01 -29.77 18.70
N THR A 64 15.20 -30.05 19.31
CA THR A 64 15.88 -29.04 20.14
C THR A 64 17.38 -29.28 20.19
N ASN A 65 18.14 -28.19 20.29
CA ASN A 65 19.57 -28.19 20.64
C ASN A 65 19.81 -27.66 22.06
N LEU A 66 18.74 -27.46 22.84
CA LEU A 66 18.83 -27.01 24.23
C LEU A 66 19.31 -28.15 25.16
N ALA A 67 20.03 -27.78 26.21
CA ALA A 67 20.38 -28.70 27.27
C ALA A 67 19.12 -29.22 28.00
N ALA A 68 19.24 -30.43 28.60
CA ALA A 68 18.08 -31.08 29.23
C ALA A 68 17.46 -30.28 30.37
N ASP A 69 18.20 -29.44 31.04
CA ASP A 69 17.75 -28.57 32.15
C ASP A 69 17.20 -27.21 31.66
N ALA A 70 17.41 -26.85 30.38
CA ALA A 70 16.97 -25.57 29.80
C ALA A 70 15.50 -25.54 29.41
N TRP A 71 14.77 -26.63 29.57
CA TRP A 71 13.31 -26.66 29.34
C TRP A 71 12.63 -27.59 30.34
N VAL A 72 11.33 -27.41 30.54
CA VAL A 72 10.54 -28.21 31.48
C VAL A 72 9.24 -28.66 30.83
N VAL A 73 8.73 -29.82 31.30
CA VAL A 73 7.44 -30.36 30.91
C VAL A 73 6.59 -30.60 32.17
N SER A 74 5.32 -30.26 32.10
CA SER A 74 4.37 -30.53 33.19
C SER A 74 2.97 -30.79 32.62
N SER A 75 2.18 -31.57 33.35
CA SER A 75 0.76 -31.76 33.07
C SER A 75 -0.05 -31.12 34.17
N ASN A 76 -1.26 -30.64 33.82
CA ASN A 76 -2.22 -30.07 34.76
C ASN A 76 -3.17 -31.12 35.39
N GLN A 77 -3.01 -32.41 35.04
CA GLN A 77 -3.89 -33.49 35.50
C GLN A 77 -3.07 -34.74 35.89
N ASP A 78 -3.37 -35.37 37.02
CA ASP A 78 -2.67 -36.52 37.56
C ASP A 78 -2.85 -37.81 36.72
N TRP A 79 -3.99 -37.91 36.01
CA TRP A 79 -4.25 -39.05 35.13
C TRP A 79 -3.49 -38.97 33.78
N CYS A 80 -2.92 -37.81 33.45
CA CYS A 80 -2.11 -37.56 32.26
C CYS A 80 -0.68 -37.19 32.69
N VAL A 81 0.20 -38.15 32.74
CA VAL A 81 1.57 -37.95 33.18
C VAL A 81 2.47 -37.65 31.98
N ALA A 82 3.21 -36.54 32.04
CA ALA A 82 4.17 -36.15 31.02
C ALA A 82 5.57 -36.03 31.61
N ALA A 83 6.53 -36.67 30.97
CA ALA A 83 7.94 -36.66 31.39
C ALA A 83 8.88 -36.52 30.19
N LYS A 84 10.02 -35.86 30.39
CA LYS A 84 11.08 -35.81 29.38
C LYS A 84 11.67 -37.20 29.16
N ASP A 85 11.92 -37.54 27.92
CA ASP A 85 12.71 -38.69 27.54
C ASP A 85 13.98 -38.27 26.78
N MET A 86 15.09 -38.41 27.44
CA MET A 86 16.42 -38.10 26.90
C MET A 86 17.22 -39.36 26.61
N SER A 87 16.61 -40.54 26.69
CA SER A 87 17.27 -41.83 26.51
C SER A 87 17.48 -42.22 25.05
N GLY A 88 16.75 -41.60 24.13
CA GLY A 88 16.87 -41.88 22.69
C GLY A 88 17.92 -41.01 21.98
N SER A 89 18.03 -41.19 20.67
CA SER A 89 18.90 -40.37 19.80
C SER A 89 18.42 -38.91 19.65
N SER A 90 17.20 -38.64 20.02
CA SER A 90 16.58 -37.31 19.99
C SER A 90 15.68 -37.10 21.22
N PRO A 91 15.65 -35.89 21.78
CA PRO A 91 14.76 -35.54 22.88
C PRO A 91 13.28 -35.78 22.56
N ALA A 92 12.55 -36.24 23.57
CA ALA A 92 11.10 -36.48 23.42
C ALA A 92 10.35 -36.20 24.74
N VAL A 93 9.03 -36.13 24.66
CA VAL A 93 8.12 -36.16 25.80
C VAL A 93 7.36 -37.48 25.78
N LYS A 94 7.48 -38.26 26.83
CA LYS A 94 6.63 -39.44 27.08
C LYS A 94 5.35 -38.99 27.77
N VAL A 95 4.23 -39.32 27.17
CA VAL A 95 2.90 -39.08 27.74
C VAL A 95 2.31 -40.43 28.11
N LEU A 96 1.85 -40.56 29.34
CA LEU A 96 1.10 -41.72 29.84
C LEU A 96 -0.25 -41.26 30.30
N VAL A 97 -1.32 -41.81 29.74
CA VAL A 97 -2.70 -41.59 30.19
C VAL A 97 -3.20 -42.83 30.91
N HIS A 98 -3.76 -42.65 32.12
CA HIS A 98 -4.38 -43.74 32.86
C HIS A 98 -5.75 -44.06 32.26
N ALA A 99 -6.31 -45.25 32.52
CA ALA A 99 -7.66 -45.60 32.06
C ALA A 99 -8.71 -44.59 32.59
N ASN A 100 -9.66 -44.20 31.74
CA ASN A 100 -10.79 -43.37 32.12
C ASN A 100 -11.99 -44.26 32.45
N GLU A 101 -12.29 -44.43 33.74
CA GLU A 101 -13.38 -45.26 34.23
C GLU A 101 -14.71 -44.49 34.36
N GLU A 102 -14.74 -43.22 33.93
CA GLU A 102 -15.91 -42.38 33.91
C GLU A 102 -16.62 -42.38 32.55
N PRO A 103 -17.94 -42.04 32.47
CA PRO A 103 -18.63 -42.01 31.19
C PRO A 103 -18.18 -40.88 30.29
N ASP A 104 -17.72 -39.77 30.83
CA ASP A 104 -17.46 -38.53 30.11
C ASP A 104 -16.03 -38.46 29.56
N VAL A 105 -15.91 -37.71 28.47
CA VAL A 105 -14.59 -37.30 27.92
C VAL A 105 -13.90 -36.40 28.93
N ARG A 106 -12.61 -36.66 29.17
CA ARG A 106 -11.79 -35.79 30.02
C ARG A 106 -10.64 -35.15 29.24
N SER A 107 -10.15 -34.00 29.71
CA SER A 107 -9.10 -33.22 29.06
C SER A 107 -7.97 -32.87 30.02
N ALA A 108 -6.75 -32.81 29.48
CA ALA A 108 -5.57 -32.34 30.16
C ALA A 108 -4.73 -31.44 29.26
N GLU A 109 -3.92 -30.60 29.87
CA GLU A 109 -2.93 -29.77 29.17
C GLU A 109 -1.52 -30.16 29.62
N ILE A 110 -0.66 -30.46 28.64
CA ILE A 110 0.76 -30.64 28.87
C ILE A 110 1.48 -29.39 28.40
N THR A 111 2.17 -28.72 29.31
CA THR A 111 2.90 -27.49 29.03
C THR A 111 4.39 -27.80 28.93
N LEU A 112 5.03 -27.38 27.82
CA LEU A 112 6.48 -27.36 27.66
C LEU A 112 6.92 -25.90 27.69
N LYS A 113 7.90 -25.60 28.54
CA LYS A 113 8.44 -24.23 28.68
C LYS A 113 9.96 -24.25 28.46
N SER A 114 10.41 -23.34 27.61
CA SER A 114 11.83 -23.07 27.37
C SER A 114 12.09 -21.57 27.25
N SER A 115 13.34 -21.16 27.19
CA SER A 115 13.72 -19.76 26.92
C SER A 115 13.48 -19.34 25.46
N VAL A 116 13.26 -20.29 24.56
CA VAL A 116 13.05 -20.04 23.11
C VAL A 116 11.57 -19.89 22.80
N GLN A 117 10.78 -20.91 23.16
CA GLN A 117 9.34 -20.95 22.88
C GLN A 117 8.63 -21.88 23.87
N ASN A 118 7.34 -21.60 24.12
CA ASN A 118 6.48 -22.44 24.93
C ASN A 118 5.46 -23.14 24.05
N TYR A 119 5.12 -24.39 24.42
CA TYR A 119 4.08 -25.17 23.75
C TYR A 119 3.09 -25.69 24.77
N THR A 120 1.81 -25.77 24.35
CA THR A 120 0.76 -26.45 25.10
C THR A 120 0.19 -27.57 24.22
N ILE A 121 0.19 -28.80 24.73
CA ILE A 121 -0.37 -29.97 24.08
C ILE A 121 -1.71 -30.25 24.76
N GLN A 122 -2.79 -30.21 23.99
CA GLN A 122 -4.12 -30.59 24.45
C GLN A 122 -4.28 -32.11 24.37
N VAL A 123 -4.63 -32.74 25.49
CA VAL A 123 -4.90 -34.17 25.57
C VAL A 123 -6.37 -34.37 25.91
N ARG A 124 -7.07 -35.19 25.11
CA ARG A 124 -8.44 -35.61 25.39
C ARG A 124 -8.50 -37.13 25.43
N GLN A 125 -9.30 -37.68 26.36
CA GLN A 125 -9.49 -39.12 26.47
C GLN A 125 -10.97 -39.45 26.57
N LEU A 126 -11.43 -40.41 25.74
CA LEU A 126 -12.78 -40.95 25.79
C LEU A 126 -13.07 -41.56 27.18
N GLY A 127 -14.34 -41.48 27.59
CA GLY A 127 -14.88 -42.32 28.64
C GLY A 127 -15.59 -43.56 28.09
N TYR A 128 -16.38 -44.27 28.90
CA TYR A 128 -17.17 -45.41 28.41
C TYR A 128 -18.53 -44.98 27.79
N GLY A 129 -18.95 -43.74 27.97
CA GLY A 129 -20.11 -43.17 27.30
C GLY A 129 -19.87 -42.92 25.80
N PRO A 130 -20.92 -42.85 25.00
CA PRO A 130 -20.80 -42.68 23.54
C PRO A 130 -20.24 -41.29 23.21
N ALA A 131 -19.13 -41.26 22.46
CA ALA A 131 -18.49 -40.01 22.06
C ALA A 131 -17.76 -40.11 20.73
N ILE A 132 -17.63 -38.95 20.06
CA ILE A 132 -16.88 -38.74 18.83
C ILE A 132 -15.96 -37.54 19.04
N LEU A 133 -14.67 -37.71 18.83
CA LEU A 133 -13.67 -36.64 18.90
C LEU A 133 -13.04 -36.45 17.52
N VAL A 134 -13.06 -35.23 17.02
CA VAL A 134 -12.32 -34.86 15.78
C VAL A 134 -11.03 -34.17 16.19
N LYS A 135 -9.91 -34.73 15.74
CA LYS A 135 -8.61 -34.09 15.88
C LYS A 135 -8.54 -32.91 14.91
N ASN A 136 -8.20 -31.73 15.40
CA ASN A 136 -8.23 -30.49 14.63
C ASN A 136 -9.60 -30.25 13.96
N PRO A 137 -10.62 -29.76 14.68
CA PRO A 137 -11.96 -29.61 14.13
C PRO A 137 -12.11 -28.41 13.18
N ASN A 138 -11.09 -27.54 13.04
CA ASN A 138 -11.11 -26.37 12.18
C ASN A 138 -9.80 -26.25 11.37
N PRO A 139 -9.50 -27.21 10.48
CA PRO A 139 -8.29 -27.12 9.68
C PRO A 139 -8.40 -25.97 8.65
N ILE A 140 -7.29 -25.29 8.46
CA ILE A 140 -7.14 -24.25 7.43
C ILE A 140 -6.21 -24.79 6.35
N ILE A 141 -6.63 -24.67 5.09
CA ILE A 141 -5.91 -25.13 3.91
C ILE A 141 -5.56 -23.91 3.05
N ASP A 142 -4.37 -23.91 2.50
CA ASP A 142 -3.97 -22.85 1.56
C ASP A 142 -4.81 -22.86 0.28
N ALA A 143 -4.86 -21.72 -0.39
CA ALA A 143 -5.59 -21.56 -1.66
C ALA A 143 -5.15 -22.57 -2.74
N ALA A 144 -3.88 -22.97 -2.74
CA ALA A 144 -3.36 -23.97 -3.69
C ALA A 144 -4.01 -25.36 -3.53
N GLY A 145 -4.69 -25.60 -2.39
CA GLY A 145 -5.25 -26.92 -2.09
C GLY A 145 -4.17 -27.93 -1.69
N GLY A 146 -4.50 -29.20 -1.82
CA GLY A 146 -3.58 -30.30 -1.51
C GLY A 146 -4.21 -31.40 -0.67
N PRO A 147 -3.42 -32.29 -0.06
CA PRO A 147 -3.90 -33.37 0.78
C PRO A 147 -4.43 -32.83 2.11
N LEU A 148 -5.54 -33.39 2.58
CA LEU A 148 -6.12 -33.11 3.89
C LEU A 148 -6.39 -34.45 4.60
N SER A 149 -5.93 -34.57 5.84
CA SER A 149 -6.26 -35.70 6.70
C SER A 149 -7.12 -35.25 7.87
N ILE A 150 -8.26 -35.93 8.08
CA ILE A 150 -9.13 -35.72 9.24
C ILE A 150 -9.10 -37.01 10.08
N ILE A 151 -8.66 -36.90 11.32
CA ILE A 151 -8.57 -38.04 12.25
C ILE A 151 -9.73 -37.95 13.22
N VAL A 152 -10.48 -39.05 13.35
CA VAL A 152 -11.62 -39.17 14.24
C VAL A 152 -11.41 -40.35 15.20
N THR A 153 -11.41 -40.04 16.49
CA THR A 153 -11.37 -41.01 17.59
C THR A 153 -12.77 -41.21 18.13
N SER A 154 -13.28 -42.43 18.14
CA SER A 154 -14.65 -42.72 18.58
C SER A 154 -14.78 -44.14 19.14
N ASN A 155 -15.65 -44.29 20.17
CA ASN A 155 -16.02 -45.58 20.75
C ASN A 155 -17.39 -46.04 20.25
N ILE A 156 -17.99 -45.40 19.23
CA ILE A 156 -19.29 -45.71 18.65
C ILE A 156 -19.22 -45.69 17.11
N GLU A 157 -20.22 -46.32 16.49
CA GLU A 157 -20.38 -46.21 15.04
C GLU A 157 -21.09 -44.94 14.65
N TYR A 158 -20.63 -44.28 13.59
CA TYR A 158 -21.17 -42.99 13.11
C TYR A 158 -21.23 -42.95 11.59
N THR A 159 -22.10 -42.08 11.09
CA THR A 159 -22.18 -41.65 9.69
C THR A 159 -21.52 -40.31 9.49
N ILE A 160 -21.12 -40.00 8.26
CA ILE A 160 -20.52 -38.72 7.90
C ILE A 160 -21.45 -38.04 6.90
N GLU A 161 -21.85 -36.82 7.24
CA GLU A 161 -22.55 -35.93 6.33
C GLU A 161 -21.60 -34.78 5.94
N GLN A 162 -21.61 -34.37 4.68
CA GLN A 162 -20.83 -33.25 4.15
C GLN A 162 -21.80 -32.16 3.71
N SER A 163 -21.50 -30.90 4.04
CA SER A 163 -22.32 -29.76 3.66
C SER A 163 -22.41 -29.59 2.14
N GLU A 164 -23.43 -28.92 1.66
CA GLU A 164 -23.62 -28.58 0.25
C GLU A 164 -22.47 -27.74 -0.31
N ASN A 165 -22.34 -27.69 -1.64
CA ASN A 165 -21.32 -26.92 -2.38
C ASN A 165 -19.87 -27.29 -2.00
N SER A 166 -19.61 -28.56 -1.84
CA SER A 166 -18.34 -29.11 -1.35
C SER A 166 -17.58 -29.98 -2.38
N ASP A 167 -17.92 -29.91 -3.66
CA ASP A 167 -17.33 -30.69 -4.76
C ASP A 167 -15.81 -30.52 -4.90
N TRP A 168 -15.25 -29.48 -4.29
CA TRP A 168 -13.84 -29.17 -4.27
C TRP A 168 -13.02 -29.97 -3.24
N ILE A 169 -13.69 -30.76 -2.35
CA ILE A 169 -13.07 -31.74 -1.46
C ILE A 169 -13.49 -33.13 -1.87
N LYS A 170 -12.53 -33.95 -2.27
CA LYS A 170 -12.75 -35.29 -2.78
C LYS A 170 -12.17 -36.33 -1.83
N THR A 171 -12.99 -37.34 -1.47
CA THR A 171 -12.54 -38.45 -0.63
C THR A 171 -11.53 -39.33 -1.38
N VAL A 172 -10.42 -39.64 -0.72
CA VAL A 172 -9.47 -40.65 -1.18
C VAL A 172 -9.85 -41.99 -0.56
N PRO A 173 -10.01 -43.10 -1.35
CA PRO A 173 -10.35 -44.40 -0.79
C PRO A 173 -9.32 -44.87 0.24
N ALA A 174 -9.75 -45.19 1.46
CA ALA A 174 -8.90 -45.66 2.54
C ALA A 174 -8.43 -47.09 2.32
N THR A 175 -7.14 -47.34 2.54
CA THR A 175 -6.54 -48.67 2.33
C THR A 175 -6.38 -49.50 3.61
N ARG A 176 -6.63 -48.99 4.83
CA ARG A 176 -6.60 -49.78 6.09
C ARG A 176 -7.34 -49.13 7.25
N ALA A 177 -7.92 -49.95 8.14
CA ALA A 177 -8.58 -49.58 9.39
C ALA A 177 -7.63 -49.73 10.57
N LEU A 178 -7.53 -48.69 11.38
CA LEU A 178 -6.98 -48.66 12.74
C LEU A 178 -8.04 -48.12 13.69
N THR A 179 -7.86 -48.24 15.00
CA THR A 179 -8.78 -47.74 16.06
C THR A 179 -9.14 -46.26 15.96
N ASP A 180 -8.25 -45.46 15.39
CA ASP A 180 -8.53 -44.11 14.89
C ASP A 180 -8.85 -44.20 13.39
N LYS A 181 -10.01 -43.67 12.98
CA LYS A 181 -10.35 -43.59 11.56
C LYS A 181 -9.75 -42.32 10.99
N GLU A 182 -8.80 -42.48 10.11
CA GLU A 182 -8.21 -41.41 9.32
C GLU A 182 -8.90 -41.33 7.96
N TYR A 183 -9.47 -40.18 7.67
CA TYR A 183 -10.11 -39.85 6.40
C TYR A 183 -9.19 -38.97 5.58
N GLN A 184 -8.83 -39.45 4.41
CA GLN A 184 -7.97 -38.73 3.47
C GLN A 184 -8.83 -38.03 2.42
N TYR A 185 -8.52 -36.78 2.17
CA TYR A 185 -9.17 -35.98 1.13
C TYR A 185 -8.12 -35.31 0.25
N THR A 186 -8.52 -35.02 -0.98
CA THR A 186 -7.80 -34.09 -1.86
C THR A 186 -8.64 -32.83 -1.99
N VAL A 187 -8.03 -31.70 -1.70
CA VAL A 187 -8.63 -30.37 -1.79
C VAL A 187 -8.17 -29.74 -3.10
N ASP A 188 -9.10 -29.43 -3.99
CA ASP A 188 -8.79 -28.71 -5.24
C ASP A 188 -8.38 -27.27 -4.94
N ALA A 189 -7.53 -26.66 -5.79
CA ALA A 189 -7.16 -25.26 -5.64
C ALA A 189 -8.41 -24.36 -5.61
N ASN A 190 -8.38 -23.34 -4.75
CA ASN A 190 -9.44 -22.32 -4.71
C ASN A 190 -9.17 -21.29 -5.83
N PRO A 191 -9.96 -21.25 -6.89
CA PRO A 191 -9.79 -20.30 -7.96
C PRO A 191 -10.31 -18.91 -7.62
N TYR A 192 -11.01 -18.77 -6.49
CA TYR A 192 -11.73 -17.56 -6.10
C TYR A 192 -10.93 -16.73 -5.09
N TYR A 193 -11.20 -15.43 -5.07
CA TYR A 193 -10.62 -14.48 -4.11
C TYR A 193 -11.42 -14.39 -2.81
N GLU A 194 -12.12 -15.48 -2.47
CA GLU A 194 -12.90 -15.67 -1.27
C GLU A 194 -12.50 -16.95 -0.57
N THR A 195 -12.53 -16.95 0.76
CA THR A 195 -12.44 -18.18 1.53
C THR A 195 -13.67 -19.04 1.28
N ARG A 196 -13.49 -20.35 1.25
CA ARG A 196 -14.60 -21.30 1.19
C ARG A 196 -14.49 -22.28 2.33
N THR A 197 -15.64 -22.74 2.82
CA THR A 197 -15.72 -23.63 3.98
C THR A 197 -16.63 -24.79 3.67
N VAL A 198 -16.25 -25.98 4.11
CA VAL A 198 -17.08 -27.18 4.13
C VAL A 198 -17.13 -27.73 5.54
N THR A 199 -18.28 -28.20 5.96
CA THR A 199 -18.45 -28.85 7.27
C THR A 199 -18.76 -30.32 7.10
N PHE A 200 -17.95 -31.17 7.75
CA PHE A 200 -18.22 -32.58 7.93
C PHE A 200 -18.89 -32.77 9.29
N THR A 201 -20.05 -33.45 9.30
CA THR A 201 -20.78 -33.78 10.52
C THR A 201 -20.70 -35.29 10.73
N TYR A 202 -20.10 -35.69 11.83
CA TYR A 202 -20.02 -37.10 12.25
C TYR A 202 -21.15 -37.34 13.24
N ILE A 203 -22.07 -38.25 12.90
CA ILE A 203 -23.35 -38.44 13.62
C ILE A 203 -23.44 -39.89 14.12
N TYR A 204 -23.69 -40.10 15.42
CA TYR A 204 -23.91 -41.39 16.00
C TYR A 204 -25.16 -42.07 15.38
N THR A 205 -25.02 -43.31 14.90
CA THR A 205 -26.09 -44.01 14.20
C THR A 205 -27.32 -44.33 15.05
N LYS A 206 -27.23 -44.30 16.38
CA LYS A 206 -28.31 -44.62 17.31
C LYS A 206 -28.89 -43.40 18.04
N ASP A 207 -28.21 -42.27 18.03
CA ASP A 207 -28.64 -41.01 18.65
C ASP A 207 -28.04 -39.81 17.92
N ASP A 208 -28.83 -39.11 17.12
CA ASP A 208 -28.42 -37.96 16.32
C ASP A 208 -28.01 -36.71 17.11
N LYS A 209 -28.28 -36.69 18.43
CA LYS A 209 -27.83 -35.63 19.33
C LYS A 209 -26.34 -35.75 19.63
N ILE A 210 -25.76 -36.95 19.50
CA ILE A 210 -24.33 -37.18 19.68
C ILE A 210 -23.66 -37.00 18.31
N ARG A 211 -23.06 -35.83 18.13
CA ARG A 211 -22.39 -35.47 16.88
C ARG A 211 -21.11 -34.66 17.13
N ALA A 212 -20.19 -34.69 16.17
CA ALA A 212 -19.01 -33.85 16.12
C ALA A 212 -18.89 -33.18 14.76
N LEU A 213 -18.33 -31.98 14.73
CA LEU A 213 -18.17 -31.17 13.53
C LEU A 213 -16.68 -31.00 13.20
N CYS A 214 -16.40 -30.96 11.90
CA CYS A 214 -15.11 -30.52 11.36
C CYS A 214 -15.37 -29.50 10.27
N SER A 215 -14.99 -28.24 10.50
CA SER A 215 -15.18 -27.16 9.54
C SER A 215 -13.84 -26.84 8.86
N VAL A 216 -13.67 -27.32 7.65
CA VAL A 216 -12.48 -27.09 6.83
C VAL A 216 -12.63 -25.77 6.11
N THR A 217 -11.73 -24.84 6.35
CA THR A 217 -11.67 -23.55 5.66
C THR A 217 -10.49 -23.55 4.69
N GLN A 218 -10.75 -23.23 3.43
CA GLN A 218 -9.69 -22.99 2.45
C GLN A 218 -9.53 -21.50 2.20
N ASN A 219 -8.29 -21.03 2.28
CA ASN A 219 -7.94 -19.64 2.05
C ASN A 219 -8.35 -19.17 0.65
N ALA A 220 -8.62 -17.88 0.53
CA ALA A 220 -8.80 -17.19 -0.74
C ALA A 220 -7.49 -17.21 -1.54
N LYS A 221 -7.60 -17.13 -2.87
CA LYS A 221 -6.46 -16.88 -3.74
C LYS A 221 -5.88 -15.51 -3.39
N ASP A 222 -4.56 -15.45 -3.23
CA ASP A 222 -3.87 -14.19 -2.94
C ASP A 222 -3.80 -13.29 -4.18
N SER A 223 -3.95 -11.97 -3.97
CA SER A 223 -3.75 -10.95 -5.00
C SER A 223 -3.50 -9.60 -4.36
N GLY A 224 -2.53 -8.88 -4.90
CA GLY A 224 -2.13 -7.57 -4.41
C GLY A 224 -2.04 -6.53 -5.53
N VAL A 225 -1.68 -5.31 -5.16
CA VAL A 225 -1.42 -4.20 -6.11
C VAL A 225 -0.33 -4.57 -7.11
N SER A 226 0.66 -5.39 -6.71
CA SER A 226 1.72 -5.89 -7.58
C SER A 226 1.20 -6.64 -8.80
N ASP A 227 0.09 -7.39 -8.62
CA ASP A 227 -0.48 -8.26 -9.64
C ASP A 227 -1.37 -7.53 -10.65
N VAL A 228 -1.61 -6.24 -10.41
CA VAL A 228 -2.38 -5.40 -11.33
C VAL A 228 -1.48 -4.96 -12.49
N GLU A 229 -1.79 -5.42 -13.68
CA GLU A 229 -1.21 -4.92 -14.92
C GLU A 229 -2.12 -3.84 -15.51
N ILE A 230 -1.54 -2.67 -15.80
CA ILE A 230 -2.25 -1.56 -16.44
C ILE A 230 -1.66 -1.35 -17.81
N GLU A 231 -2.52 -1.34 -18.81
CA GLU A 231 -2.16 -0.92 -20.16
C GLU A 231 -1.99 0.60 -20.15
N GLY A 232 -0.74 1.07 -20.01
CA GLY A 232 -0.41 2.50 -19.99
C GLY A 232 -0.58 3.15 -21.36
N ASP A 233 -0.51 4.48 -21.38
CA ASP A 233 -0.46 5.24 -22.61
C ASP A 233 0.87 4.99 -23.35
N LEU A 234 0.85 5.14 -24.66
CA LEU A 234 1.99 4.83 -25.51
C LEU A 234 2.97 6.00 -25.52
N LYS A 235 4.16 5.81 -24.99
CA LYS A 235 5.23 6.81 -25.08
C LYS A 235 5.69 6.95 -26.52
N ILE A 236 5.70 8.17 -27.05
CA ILE A 236 6.16 8.52 -28.38
C ILE A 236 7.51 9.21 -28.28
N SER A 237 8.57 8.53 -28.65
CA SER A 237 9.93 9.09 -28.59
C SER A 237 10.21 9.97 -29.79
N PRO A 238 10.78 11.19 -29.60
CA PRO A 238 11.33 11.97 -30.71
C PRO A 238 12.41 11.18 -31.42
N ASN A 239 12.49 11.35 -32.73
CA ASN A 239 13.57 10.77 -33.58
C ASN A 239 14.72 11.77 -33.81
N GLY A 240 14.63 12.97 -33.25
CA GLY A 240 15.64 14.01 -33.32
C GLY A 240 15.14 15.29 -32.66
N GLY A 241 16.00 16.28 -32.55
CA GLY A 241 15.68 17.58 -32.01
C GLY A 241 16.66 18.66 -32.47
N LYS A 242 16.30 19.92 -32.21
CA LYS A 242 17.13 21.09 -32.46
C LYS A 242 16.84 22.14 -31.39
N ASP A 243 17.87 22.76 -30.88
CA ASP A 243 17.77 23.91 -29.98
C ASP A 243 18.44 25.15 -30.59
N SER A 244 18.12 26.33 -30.02
CA SER A 244 18.72 27.59 -30.44
C SER A 244 20.06 27.85 -29.77
N GLU A 245 20.29 27.30 -28.58
CA GLU A 245 21.53 27.41 -27.83
C GLU A 245 21.58 26.32 -26.73
N HIS A 246 22.77 25.85 -26.41
CA HIS A 246 22.99 24.94 -25.30
C HIS A 246 24.40 25.06 -24.70
N GLN A 247 24.56 24.65 -23.48
CA GLN A 247 25.84 24.41 -22.81
C GLN A 247 26.52 23.19 -23.48
N PRO A 248 27.82 23.23 -23.82
CA PRO A 248 28.50 22.07 -24.39
C PRO A 248 28.26 20.79 -23.61
N GLY A 249 27.80 19.75 -24.32
CA GLY A 249 27.41 18.45 -23.76
C GLY A 249 26.03 18.43 -23.09
N GLN A 250 25.22 19.49 -23.21
CA GLN A 250 23.87 19.58 -22.68
C GLN A 250 22.88 20.07 -23.76
N GLY A 251 22.95 19.47 -24.93
CA GLY A 251 22.03 19.73 -26.04
C GLY A 251 20.66 19.13 -25.83
N ILE A 252 19.74 19.42 -26.78
CA ILE A 252 18.35 18.99 -26.69
C ILE A 252 18.19 17.47 -26.60
N GLU A 253 19.12 16.70 -27.14
CA GLU A 253 19.14 15.23 -27.11
C GLU A 253 19.10 14.67 -25.69
N ASN A 254 19.63 15.40 -24.71
CA ASN A 254 19.61 15.01 -23.30
C ASN A 254 18.19 15.13 -22.68
N SER A 255 17.28 15.86 -23.33
CA SER A 255 15.92 16.03 -22.83
C SER A 255 14.92 14.99 -23.34
N PHE A 256 15.38 13.98 -24.07
CA PHE A 256 14.55 12.86 -24.54
C PHE A 256 15.35 11.55 -24.66
N ASP A 257 16.41 11.40 -23.87
CA ASP A 257 17.25 10.20 -23.83
C ASP A 257 16.73 9.11 -22.87
N GLY A 258 15.65 9.39 -22.15
CA GLY A 258 14.99 8.49 -21.20
C GLY A 258 15.67 8.39 -19.84
N LYS A 259 16.59 9.30 -19.51
CA LYS A 259 17.37 9.26 -18.26
C LYS A 259 17.06 10.45 -17.36
N PHE A 260 16.33 10.19 -16.31
CA PHE A 260 16.05 11.19 -15.27
C PHE A 260 17.27 11.41 -14.36
N GLY A 261 17.53 12.69 -14.03
CA GLY A 261 18.64 13.08 -13.15
C GLY A 261 20.02 12.96 -13.80
N GLY A 262 20.07 12.75 -15.11
CA GLY A 262 21.30 12.79 -15.92
C GLY A 262 21.75 14.20 -16.26
N PRO A 263 22.70 14.37 -17.21
CA PRO A 263 22.97 15.68 -17.81
C PRO A 263 21.73 16.16 -18.57
N PRO A 264 21.05 17.24 -18.14
CA PRO A 264 19.84 17.73 -18.79
C PRO A 264 20.17 18.52 -20.07
N TYR A 265 19.16 18.88 -20.84
CA TYR A 265 19.25 20.07 -21.67
C TYR A 265 19.43 21.30 -20.81
N HIS A 266 20.37 22.19 -21.16
CA HIS A 266 20.58 23.46 -20.49
C HIS A 266 21.11 24.55 -21.43
N SER A 267 20.54 25.75 -21.39
CA SER A 267 21.09 26.93 -22.05
C SER A 267 22.51 27.27 -21.58
N ILE A 268 23.20 28.13 -22.28
CA ILE A 268 24.59 28.52 -21.97
C ILE A 268 24.73 29.03 -20.52
N TRP A 269 25.79 28.61 -19.79
CA TRP A 269 25.97 28.95 -18.36
C TRP A 269 26.62 30.28 -18.08
N ASN A 270 27.48 30.75 -19.01
CA ASN A 270 28.32 31.93 -18.79
C ASN A 270 27.61 33.26 -19.06
N GLN A 271 26.36 33.21 -19.48
CA GLN A 271 25.49 34.36 -19.75
C GLN A 271 24.04 34.01 -19.53
N LYS A 272 23.17 35.01 -19.45
CA LYS A 272 21.72 34.80 -19.48
C LYS A 272 21.32 34.20 -20.85
N ALA A 273 20.28 33.36 -20.83
CA ALA A 273 19.73 32.79 -22.06
C ALA A 273 19.25 33.89 -23.02
N ASN A 274 19.42 33.65 -24.32
CA ASN A 274 18.92 34.53 -25.35
C ASN A 274 17.44 34.26 -25.64
N PHE A 275 16.56 34.82 -24.82
CA PHE A 275 15.12 34.61 -24.95
C PHE A 275 14.54 35.23 -26.25
N PRO A 276 13.60 34.54 -26.93
CA PRO A 276 13.10 33.21 -26.60
C PRO A 276 14.12 32.12 -26.97
N VAL A 277 14.33 31.18 -26.06
CA VAL A 277 15.05 29.95 -26.37
C VAL A 277 14.12 28.96 -27.03
N THR A 278 14.54 28.38 -28.16
CA THR A 278 13.72 27.43 -28.90
C THR A 278 14.23 25.99 -28.70
N LEU A 279 13.26 25.08 -28.49
CA LEU A 279 13.46 23.63 -28.45
C LEU A 279 12.49 22.98 -29.40
N GLU A 280 13.01 22.27 -30.41
CA GLU A 280 12.23 21.61 -31.46
C GLU A 280 12.42 20.10 -31.37
N TYR A 281 11.35 19.35 -31.24
CA TYR A 281 11.32 17.89 -31.24
C TYR A 281 10.70 17.37 -32.52
N PHE A 282 11.33 16.36 -33.14
CA PHE A 282 10.95 15.78 -34.43
C PHE A 282 10.38 14.38 -34.21
N PHE A 283 9.37 14.04 -35.02
CA PHE A 283 8.67 12.75 -35.00
C PHE A 283 8.53 12.22 -36.42
N ASP A 284 8.26 10.92 -36.56
CA ASP A 284 8.15 10.25 -37.85
C ASP A 284 6.80 10.44 -38.58
N GLY A 285 5.85 11.11 -37.98
CA GLY A 285 4.51 11.33 -38.54
C GLY A 285 3.62 10.09 -38.57
N THR A 286 4.00 9.02 -37.89
CA THR A 286 3.22 7.76 -37.88
C THR A 286 2.27 7.65 -36.67
N LYS A 287 2.50 8.44 -35.62
CA LYS A 287 1.77 8.38 -34.34
C LYS A 287 1.09 9.69 -34.03
N ASP A 288 -0.01 9.58 -33.31
CA ASP A 288 -0.69 10.71 -32.72
C ASP A 288 -0.03 11.10 -31.39
N ILE A 289 -0.15 12.36 -31.00
CA ILE A 289 0.28 12.84 -29.68
C ILE A 289 -0.90 13.52 -29.00
N ASP A 290 -1.27 13.02 -27.81
CA ASP A 290 -2.41 13.51 -27.03
C ASP A 290 -1.99 14.45 -25.92
N TYR A 291 -0.77 14.27 -25.36
CA TYR A 291 -0.22 15.13 -24.33
C TYR A 291 1.29 15.02 -24.24
N LEU A 292 1.88 15.97 -23.51
CA LEU A 292 3.30 15.99 -23.21
C LEU A 292 3.53 16.29 -21.72
N ILE A 293 4.70 15.89 -21.23
CA ILE A 293 5.14 16.18 -19.86
C ILE A 293 6.57 16.77 -19.93
N TYR A 294 6.72 17.98 -19.39
CA TYR A 294 7.99 18.60 -19.13
C TYR A 294 8.47 18.23 -17.74
N HIS A 295 9.65 17.66 -17.61
CA HIS A 295 10.31 17.37 -16.36
C HIS A 295 11.45 18.35 -16.11
N THR A 296 11.38 19.02 -14.96
CA THR A 296 12.42 19.97 -14.56
C THR A 296 13.61 19.26 -13.95
N ARG A 297 14.81 19.80 -14.14
CA ARG A 297 16.02 19.34 -13.45
C ARG A 297 16.09 19.71 -11.96
N SER A 298 15.06 20.33 -11.40
CA SER A 298 15.02 20.79 -10.01
C SER A 298 16.05 21.89 -9.67
N GLY A 299 16.26 22.85 -10.57
CA GLY A 299 17.24 23.90 -10.39
C GLY A 299 16.99 25.12 -11.28
N ASN A 300 18.03 25.91 -11.53
CA ASN A 300 17.94 27.03 -12.47
C ASN A 300 17.53 26.54 -13.87
N GLY A 301 16.83 27.38 -14.61
CA GLY A 301 16.35 27.09 -15.95
C GLY A 301 14.97 26.42 -16.01
N ASN A 302 14.29 26.17 -14.89
CA ASN A 302 12.90 25.71 -14.92
C ASN A 302 12.05 26.65 -15.75
N PHE A 303 11.23 26.11 -16.67
CA PHE A 303 10.45 26.90 -17.62
C PHE A 303 9.44 27.80 -16.91
N GLY A 304 9.36 29.06 -17.35
CA GLY A 304 8.29 29.99 -17.04
C GLY A 304 7.34 30.12 -18.22
N LYS A 305 7.21 31.33 -18.77
CA LYS A 305 6.33 31.62 -19.91
C LYS A 305 6.88 31.04 -21.20
N LEU A 306 6.03 30.39 -21.98
CA LEU A 306 6.39 29.74 -23.24
C LEU A 306 5.22 29.69 -24.21
N ASP A 307 5.56 29.56 -25.49
CA ASP A 307 4.63 29.25 -26.56
C ASP A 307 4.91 27.87 -27.12
N ILE A 308 3.88 27.09 -27.40
CA ILE A 308 3.97 25.79 -28.06
C ILE A 308 3.45 25.89 -29.49
N TYR A 309 4.21 25.38 -30.41
CA TYR A 309 3.86 25.26 -31.82
C TYR A 309 3.88 23.80 -32.24
N THR A 310 2.98 23.42 -33.13
CA THR A 310 2.84 22.03 -33.58
C THR A 310 2.84 21.98 -35.12
N ALA A 311 3.30 20.86 -35.66
CA ALA A 311 3.16 20.51 -37.07
C ALA A 311 2.80 19.03 -37.18
N THR A 312 2.02 18.68 -38.21
CA THR A 312 1.56 17.31 -38.49
C THR A 312 1.87 16.95 -39.93
N GLU A 313 1.66 15.70 -40.33
CA GLU A 313 1.82 15.29 -41.73
C GLU A 313 0.94 16.14 -42.68
N ASP A 314 -0.31 16.39 -42.27
CA ASP A 314 -1.29 17.14 -43.07
C ASP A 314 -1.09 18.67 -42.99
N ALA A 315 -0.40 19.18 -41.96
CA ALA A 315 -0.08 20.58 -41.74
C ALA A 315 1.41 20.73 -41.37
N PRO A 316 2.34 20.68 -42.36
CA PRO A 316 3.79 20.58 -42.09
C PRO A 316 4.42 21.87 -41.55
N GLU A 317 3.73 23.00 -41.71
CA GLU A 317 4.16 24.28 -41.16
C GLU A 317 3.75 24.45 -39.69
N TYR A 318 4.62 25.12 -38.92
CA TYR A 318 4.34 25.37 -37.53
C TYR A 318 3.09 26.25 -37.33
N THR A 319 2.15 25.75 -36.56
CA THR A 319 0.99 26.49 -36.11
C THR A 319 1.07 26.65 -34.57
N LYS A 320 0.87 27.88 -34.10
CA LYS A 320 0.83 28.13 -32.64
C LYS A 320 -0.34 27.38 -32.03
N TYR A 321 -0.03 26.45 -31.12
CA TYR A 321 -1.05 25.74 -30.36
C TYR A 321 -1.57 26.58 -29.21
N GLY A 322 -0.65 27.17 -28.40
CA GLY A 322 -1.05 27.98 -27.24
C GLY A 322 0.13 28.61 -26.52
N SER A 323 -0.20 29.47 -25.55
CA SER A 323 0.74 30.07 -24.61
C SER A 323 0.52 29.49 -23.22
N PHE A 324 1.61 29.19 -22.52
CA PHE A 324 1.60 28.54 -21.21
C PHE A 324 2.55 29.25 -20.26
N ASP A 325 2.36 29.04 -18.98
CA ASP A 325 3.30 29.47 -17.95
C ASP A 325 3.51 28.31 -16.96
N PHE A 326 4.70 27.69 -16.98
CA PHE A 326 5.07 26.62 -16.07
C PHE A 326 5.59 27.14 -14.73
N LYS A 327 5.47 28.48 -14.52
CA LYS A 327 5.69 29.16 -13.25
C LYS A 327 7.10 28.98 -12.65
N MET A 328 8.07 28.57 -13.44
CA MET A 328 9.45 28.28 -12.97
C MET A 328 9.50 27.32 -11.76
N GLN A 329 8.44 26.54 -11.57
CA GLN A 329 8.29 25.68 -10.40
C GLN A 329 9.21 24.45 -10.46
N ASN A 330 9.54 23.93 -9.29
CA ASN A 330 10.34 22.71 -9.18
C ASN A 330 9.45 21.44 -9.21
N ALA A 331 8.60 21.35 -10.21
CA ALA A 331 7.69 20.24 -10.44
C ALA A 331 7.48 20.08 -11.95
N SER A 332 7.16 18.86 -12.38
CA SER A 332 6.81 18.58 -13.77
C SER A 332 5.54 19.33 -14.17
N SER A 333 5.46 19.70 -15.45
CA SER A 333 4.30 20.37 -16.04
C SER A 333 3.77 19.54 -17.20
N ARG A 334 2.43 19.42 -17.27
CA ARG A 334 1.75 18.65 -18.32
C ARG A 334 0.92 19.55 -19.19
N VAL A 335 0.94 19.28 -20.49
CA VAL A 335 0.06 19.92 -21.47
C VAL A 335 -0.73 18.84 -22.19
N VAL A 336 -2.06 18.86 -22.03
CA VAL A 336 -2.97 17.98 -22.77
C VAL A 336 -3.47 18.76 -23.98
N PHE A 337 -3.34 18.17 -25.17
CA PHE A 337 -3.87 18.77 -26.39
C PHE A 337 -5.39 18.63 -26.43
N ALA A 338 -6.10 19.74 -26.67
CA ALA A 338 -7.57 19.76 -26.75
C ALA A 338 -8.12 18.79 -27.81
N GLN A 339 -7.32 18.56 -28.85
CA GLN A 339 -7.51 17.54 -29.86
C GLN A 339 -6.18 16.85 -30.12
N SER A 340 -6.21 15.53 -30.25
CA SER A 340 -5.03 14.73 -30.59
C SER A 340 -4.32 15.30 -31.81
N LEU A 341 -3.02 15.51 -31.70
CA LEU A 341 -2.17 15.90 -32.84
C LEU A 341 -1.98 14.69 -33.75
N LYS A 342 -2.82 14.58 -34.75
CA LYS A 342 -2.80 13.45 -35.67
C LYS A 342 -1.52 13.42 -36.48
N LYS A 343 -0.82 12.29 -36.48
CA LYS A 343 0.44 12.08 -37.20
C LYS A 343 1.43 13.23 -37.00
N ALA A 344 1.71 13.53 -35.74
CA ALA A 344 2.57 14.63 -35.34
C ALA A 344 3.97 14.48 -35.97
N THR A 345 4.51 15.56 -36.53
CA THR A 345 5.85 15.59 -37.14
C THR A 345 6.81 16.48 -36.36
N LYS A 346 6.33 17.55 -35.75
CA LYS A 346 7.17 18.49 -35.00
C LYS A 346 6.39 19.13 -33.85
N ILE A 347 7.07 19.33 -32.73
CA ILE A 347 6.58 20.20 -31.63
C ILE A 347 7.75 21.13 -31.27
N LYS A 348 7.45 22.44 -31.22
CA LYS A 348 8.45 23.46 -30.89
C LYS A 348 7.97 24.24 -29.67
N PHE A 349 8.86 24.45 -28.73
CA PHE A 349 8.72 25.35 -27.61
C PHE A 349 9.51 26.64 -27.88
N GLU A 350 8.88 27.78 -27.69
CA GLU A 350 9.54 29.08 -27.59
C GLU A 350 9.45 29.52 -26.13
N VAL A 351 10.52 29.33 -25.37
CA VAL A 351 10.60 29.62 -23.95
C VAL A 351 10.99 31.07 -23.77
N HIS A 352 10.12 31.90 -23.19
CA HIS A 352 10.30 33.34 -23.03
C HIS A 352 10.89 33.72 -21.66
N SER A 353 10.82 32.83 -20.67
CA SER A 353 11.41 33.05 -19.34
C SER A 353 11.73 31.72 -18.65
N GLY A 354 12.73 31.73 -17.79
CA GLY A 354 13.11 30.58 -16.98
C GLY A 354 13.83 31.00 -15.71
N LEU A 355 13.84 30.13 -14.72
CA LEU A 355 14.37 30.39 -13.39
C LEU A 355 15.86 30.81 -13.44
N GLY A 356 16.19 31.97 -12.91
CA GLY A 356 17.54 32.54 -12.91
C GLY A 356 18.01 33.02 -14.29
N ASP A 357 17.09 33.31 -15.22
CA ASP A 357 17.36 33.70 -16.60
C ASP A 357 18.06 32.59 -17.44
N PHE A 358 17.81 31.32 -17.13
CA PHE A 358 18.24 30.15 -17.89
C PHE A 358 17.05 29.33 -18.38
N VAL A 359 17.34 28.34 -19.25
CA VAL A 359 16.37 27.35 -19.71
C VAL A 359 16.97 25.95 -19.56
N SER A 360 16.26 25.04 -18.89
CA SER A 360 16.69 23.65 -18.72
C SER A 360 15.53 22.66 -18.74
N CYS A 361 15.80 21.45 -19.21
CA CYS A 361 14.84 20.35 -19.27
C CYS A 361 15.55 19.05 -18.93
N ASP A 362 15.10 18.33 -17.92
CA ASP A 362 15.62 17.00 -17.58
C ASP A 362 15.13 15.98 -18.59
N GLU A 363 13.80 15.88 -18.76
CA GLU A 363 13.13 15.06 -19.77
C GLU A 363 11.89 15.77 -20.33
N MET A 364 11.61 15.55 -21.62
CA MET A 364 10.39 15.94 -22.30
C MET A 364 9.75 14.69 -22.89
N GLU A 365 8.64 14.30 -22.32
CA GLU A 365 7.94 13.09 -22.74
C GLU A 365 6.68 13.42 -23.53
N PHE A 366 6.39 12.59 -24.53
CA PHE A 366 5.22 12.73 -25.39
C PHE A 366 4.44 11.42 -25.39
N TYR A 367 3.11 11.49 -25.38
CA TYR A 367 2.26 10.33 -25.22
C TYR A 367 1.06 10.35 -26.17
N GLN A 368 0.71 9.16 -26.63
CA GLN A 368 -0.58 8.85 -27.24
C GLN A 368 -1.43 8.09 -26.24
N LYS A 369 -2.67 8.52 -26.02
CA LYS A 369 -3.63 7.76 -25.19
C LYS A 369 -3.86 6.40 -25.83
N ASN A 370 -3.78 5.36 -25.00
CA ASN A 370 -4.03 4.00 -25.46
C ASN A 370 -5.56 3.77 -25.56
N PRO A 371 -6.10 3.56 -26.77
CA PRO A 371 -7.53 3.33 -26.95
C PRO A 371 -7.95 1.92 -26.52
N ASP A 372 -7.01 0.99 -26.33
CA ASP A 372 -7.26 -0.44 -26.09
C ASP A 372 -7.14 -0.81 -24.61
N LYS A 373 -7.50 0.11 -23.68
CA LYS A 373 -7.53 -0.15 -22.23
C LYS A 373 -8.63 -1.17 -21.89
N LYS A 374 -8.29 -2.46 -21.93
CA LYS A 374 -9.23 -3.57 -21.65
C LYS A 374 -9.68 -3.60 -20.20
N LEU A 375 -8.78 -3.23 -19.26
CA LEU A 375 -9.07 -3.24 -17.84
C LEU A 375 -10.26 -2.31 -17.52
N ASP A 376 -10.28 -1.09 -18.03
CA ASP A 376 -11.36 -0.13 -17.78
C ASP A 376 -12.72 -0.69 -18.24
N ALA A 377 -12.76 -1.33 -19.41
CA ALA A 377 -13.98 -1.98 -19.92
C ALA A 377 -14.44 -3.15 -19.03
N GLN A 378 -13.51 -3.95 -18.51
CA GLN A 378 -13.82 -5.05 -17.58
C GLN A 378 -14.39 -4.50 -16.26
N LEU A 379 -13.79 -3.45 -15.71
CA LEU A 379 -14.25 -2.81 -14.48
C LEU A 379 -15.65 -2.23 -14.64
N LEU A 380 -15.91 -1.51 -15.72
CA LEU A 380 -17.23 -0.93 -16.02
C LEU A 380 -18.31 -1.99 -16.29
N GLY A 381 -17.92 -3.22 -16.59
CA GLY A 381 -18.83 -4.38 -16.67
C GLY A 381 -19.33 -4.88 -15.31
N VAL A 382 -18.64 -4.53 -14.22
CA VAL A 382 -18.94 -4.98 -12.85
C VAL A 382 -19.32 -3.81 -11.94
N PHE A 383 -18.63 -2.67 -12.06
CA PHE A 383 -18.88 -1.49 -11.22
C PHE A 383 -19.74 -0.45 -11.93
N THR A 384 -20.40 0.39 -11.16
CA THR A 384 -21.27 1.46 -11.68
C THR A 384 -20.47 2.55 -12.41
N ASP A 385 -19.24 2.83 -11.94
CA ASP A 385 -18.29 3.75 -12.55
C ASP A 385 -16.85 3.26 -12.39
N ILE A 386 -15.91 3.95 -13.02
CA ILE A 386 -14.49 3.57 -13.06
C ILE A 386 -13.78 3.74 -11.70
N THR A 387 -14.39 4.45 -10.75
CA THR A 387 -13.81 4.55 -9.39
C THR A 387 -14.03 3.29 -8.56
N CYS A 388 -14.80 2.33 -9.06
CA CYS A 388 -15.06 1.04 -8.41
C CYS A 388 -15.57 1.19 -6.96
N THR A 389 -16.45 2.16 -6.72
CA THR A 389 -17.00 2.42 -5.39
C THR A 389 -18.30 1.69 -5.12
N GLU A 390 -18.97 1.20 -6.16
CA GLU A 390 -20.25 0.51 -6.10
C GLU A 390 -20.33 -0.58 -7.18
N VAL A 391 -20.78 -1.77 -6.79
CA VAL A 391 -20.99 -2.91 -7.69
C VAL A 391 -22.41 -2.84 -8.29
N ARG A 392 -22.52 -3.10 -9.59
CA ARG A 392 -23.83 -3.16 -10.27
C ARG A 392 -24.69 -4.27 -9.68
N ASP A 393 -25.97 -4.03 -9.51
CA ASP A 393 -26.92 -5.04 -8.98
C ASP A 393 -26.96 -6.31 -9.82
N GLU A 394 -26.81 -6.17 -11.15
CA GLU A 394 -26.79 -7.26 -12.12
C GLU A 394 -25.46 -8.00 -12.24
N ALA A 395 -24.40 -7.54 -11.57
CA ALA A 395 -23.09 -8.16 -11.65
C ALA A 395 -23.09 -9.57 -11.03
N THR A 396 -22.79 -10.56 -11.85
CA THR A 396 -22.70 -11.95 -11.43
C THR A 396 -21.37 -12.29 -10.77
N ASP A 397 -21.36 -13.33 -9.93
CA ASP A 397 -20.12 -13.80 -9.30
C ASP A 397 -19.09 -14.26 -10.36
N ALA A 398 -19.55 -14.79 -11.50
CA ALA A 398 -18.68 -15.16 -12.61
C ALA A 398 -17.98 -13.94 -13.23
N GLN A 399 -18.67 -12.81 -13.40
CA GLN A 399 -18.07 -11.56 -13.89
C GLN A 399 -17.10 -10.98 -12.88
N ILE A 400 -17.45 -10.98 -11.59
CA ILE A 400 -16.58 -10.52 -10.51
C ILE A 400 -15.29 -11.34 -10.47
N ASN A 401 -15.40 -12.67 -10.51
CA ASN A 401 -14.23 -13.57 -10.47
C ASN A 401 -13.39 -13.55 -11.78
N ALA A 402 -13.91 -12.99 -12.86
CA ALA A 402 -13.16 -12.78 -14.10
C ALA A 402 -12.30 -11.51 -14.09
N LEU A 403 -12.51 -10.60 -13.12
CA LEU A 403 -11.65 -9.43 -12.92
C LEU A 403 -10.24 -9.86 -12.45
N PRO A 404 -9.22 -9.01 -12.66
CA PRO A 404 -7.97 -9.17 -11.93
C PRO A 404 -8.24 -9.23 -10.42
N GLY A 405 -7.52 -10.12 -9.72
CA GLY A 405 -7.85 -10.48 -8.34
C GLY A 405 -7.97 -9.31 -7.36
N TYR A 406 -7.15 -8.29 -7.53
CA TYR A 406 -7.22 -7.06 -6.75
C TYR A 406 -8.60 -6.39 -6.83
N PHE A 407 -9.15 -6.25 -8.04
CA PHE A 407 -10.47 -5.64 -8.26
C PHE A 407 -11.63 -6.59 -7.91
N ALA A 408 -11.43 -7.89 -8.10
CA ALA A 408 -12.40 -8.89 -7.64
C ALA A 408 -12.60 -8.80 -6.11
N ASN A 409 -11.52 -8.67 -5.35
CA ASN A 409 -11.57 -8.48 -3.89
C ASN A 409 -12.35 -7.21 -3.49
N ILE A 410 -12.14 -6.10 -4.20
CA ILE A 410 -12.89 -4.85 -3.95
C ILE A 410 -14.40 -5.09 -4.20
N ALA A 411 -14.74 -5.70 -5.34
CA ALA A 411 -16.13 -5.99 -5.69
C ALA A 411 -16.82 -6.88 -4.64
N ILE A 412 -16.12 -7.93 -4.17
CA ILE A 412 -16.63 -8.85 -3.15
C ILE A 412 -16.88 -8.12 -1.83
N GLN A 413 -15.93 -7.30 -1.37
CA GLN A 413 -16.07 -6.55 -0.12
C GLN A 413 -17.23 -5.55 -0.18
N LEU A 414 -17.39 -4.85 -1.30
CA LEU A 414 -18.50 -3.92 -1.49
C LEU A 414 -19.84 -4.67 -1.54
N LYS A 415 -19.94 -5.78 -2.29
CA LYS A 415 -21.17 -6.59 -2.41
C LYS A 415 -21.60 -7.19 -1.07
N ARG A 416 -20.66 -7.54 -0.21
CA ARG A 416 -20.89 -8.11 1.13
C ARG A 416 -21.01 -7.06 2.22
N ASN A 417 -20.80 -5.78 1.91
CA ASN A 417 -20.72 -4.69 2.88
C ASN A 417 -19.67 -4.97 4.00
N THR A 418 -18.51 -5.51 3.60
CA THR A 418 -17.39 -5.81 4.49
C THR A 418 -16.21 -4.84 4.30
N TYR A 419 -16.35 -3.85 3.43
CA TYR A 419 -15.38 -2.77 3.31
C TYR A 419 -15.38 -1.96 4.61
N ASP A 420 -14.24 -1.90 5.29
CA ASP A 420 -14.12 -1.23 6.59
C ASP A 420 -14.50 0.25 6.48
N GLU A 421 -15.40 0.74 7.34
CA GLU A 421 -15.93 2.11 7.26
C GLU A 421 -14.87 3.19 7.57
N TRP A 422 -13.90 2.89 8.45
CA TRP A 422 -12.78 3.79 8.71
C TRP A 422 -11.91 3.92 7.45
N GLU A 423 -11.53 2.79 6.85
CA GLU A 423 -10.76 2.76 5.61
C GLU A 423 -11.53 3.49 4.49
N LYS A 424 -12.81 3.16 4.31
CA LYS A 424 -13.67 3.73 3.27
C LYS A 424 -13.76 5.25 3.35
N SER A 425 -13.87 5.82 4.54
CA SER A 425 -14.04 7.26 4.76
C SER A 425 -12.85 8.10 4.26
N PHE A 426 -11.64 7.52 4.16
CA PHE A 426 -10.46 8.19 3.62
C PHE A 426 -10.08 7.71 2.22
N ARG A 427 -10.47 6.49 1.85
CA ARG A 427 -10.13 5.93 0.55
C ARG A 427 -11.04 6.39 -0.58
N ILE A 428 -12.29 6.74 -0.28
CA ILE A 428 -13.27 7.22 -1.26
C ILE A 428 -13.66 8.64 -0.89
N GLN A 429 -13.22 9.61 -1.68
CA GLN A 429 -13.48 11.03 -1.43
C GLN A 429 -13.76 11.78 -2.73
N ASP A 430 -14.61 12.81 -2.62
CA ASP A 430 -14.79 13.82 -3.67
C ASP A 430 -13.88 15.02 -3.38
N TYR A 431 -12.89 15.23 -4.24
CA TYR A 431 -11.92 16.31 -4.10
C TYR A 431 -12.38 17.56 -4.83
N HIS A 432 -12.47 18.66 -4.09
CA HIS A 432 -12.84 19.95 -4.64
C HIS A 432 -11.62 20.67 -5.21
N PRO A 433 -11.82 21.44 -6.31
CA PRO A 433 -10.77 22.31 -6.83
C PRO A 433 -10.47 23.45 -5.86
N TYR A 434 -9.23 23.93 -5.89
CA TYR A 434 -8.80 25.14 -5.18
C TYR A 434 -8.04 26.06 -6.12
N SER A 435 -7.95 27.34 -5.73
CA SER A 435 -7.33 28.38 -6.55
C SER A 435 -5.84 28.14 -6.75
N ASN A 436 -5.32 28.60 -7.88
CA ASN A 436 -3.88 28.65 -8.09
C ASN A 436 -3.23 29.65 -7.12
N VAL A 437 -2.54 29.16 -6.12
CA VAL A 437 -1.92 29.97 -5.07
C VAL A 437 -0.80 30.88 -5.60
N GLU A 438 -0.21 30.57 -6.74
CA GLU A 438 0.84 31.39 -7.36
C GLU A 438 0.25 32.64 -8.01
N GLU A 439 -0.90 32.54 -8.68
CA GLU A 439 -1.62 33.68 -9.22
C GLU A 439 -2.06 34.64 -8.12
N TRP A 440 -2.50 34.10 -6.98
CA TRP A 440 -2.82 34.90 -5.82
C TRP A 440 -1.60 35.54 -5.18
N ALA A 441 -0.49 34.83 -5.08
CA ALA A 441 0.76 35.39 -4.55
C ALA A 441 1.27 36.55 -5.43
N GLU A 442 1.18 36.42 -6.76
CA GLU A 442 1.50 37.53 -7.70
C GLU A 442 0.53 38.72 -7.51
N THR A 443 -0.78 38.46 -7.45
CA THR A 443 -1.80 39.50 -7.27
C THR A 443 -1.62 40.26 -5.97
N LEU A 444 -1.30 39.56 -4.88
CA LEU A 444 -1.13 40.15 -3.55
C LEU A 444 0.31 40.60 -3.30
N MET A 445 1.23 40.44 -4.27
CA MET A 445 2.66 40.76 -4.13
C MET A 445 3.28 40.11 -2.89
N THR A 446 2.87 38.90 -2.58
CA THR A 446 3.34 38.11 -1.44
C THR A 446 4.25 36.97 -1.92
N LYS A 447 4.79 36.21 -0.94
CA LYS A 447 5.50 34.98 -1.24
C LYS A 447 4.49 33.85 -1.56
N ARG A 448 4.98 32.83 -2.27
CA ARG A 448 4.22 31.61 -2.56
C ARG A 448 3.65 30.98 -1.29
N TYR A 449 2.39 30.55 -1.36
CA TYR A 449 1.71 29.74 -0.36
C TYR A 449 1.89 28.23 -0.64
N SER A 450 1.47 27.38 0.30
CA SER A 450 1.45 25.93 0.10
C SER A 450 0.26 25.51 -0.76
N ASN A 451 0.45 24.46 -1.58
CA ASN A 451 -0.59 23.82 -2.39
C ASN A 451 -1.21 22.59 -1.71
N LEU A 452 -0.99 22.39 -0.42
CA LEU A 452 -1.37 21.13 0.26
C LEU A 452 -2.83 21.15 0.79
N ASP A 453 -3.79 21.63 0.02
CA ASP A 453 -5.17 21.85 0.48
C ASP A 453 -6.06 20.59 0.48
N ASN A 454 -5.67 19.53 -0.24
CA ASN A 454 -6.44 18.30 -0.34
C ASN A 454 -5.65 17.10 0.23
N PRO A 455 -5.57 16.94 1.57
CA PRO A 455 -4.97 15.76 2.17
C PRO A 455 -5.82 14.53 1.88
N THR A 456 -5.20 13.40 1.58
CA THR A 456 -5.92 12.14 1.40
C THR A 456 -6.14 11.39 2.72
N GLY A 457 -5.31 11.66 3.72
CA GLY A 457 -5.25 10.86 4.94
C GLY A 457 -4.57 9.51 4.75
N ILE A 458 -3.94 9.29 3.59
CA ILE A 458 -3.24 8.05 3.24
C ILE A 458 -1.75 8.34 3.07
N TYR A 459 -0.89 7.51 3.65
CA TYR A 459 0.55 7.56 3.44
C TYR A 459 1.04 6.28 2.74
N VAL A 460 2.23 6.36 2.17
CA VAL A 460 2.91 5.25 1.49
C VAL A 460 4.27 5.02 2.12
N GLU A 461 4.77 3.78 2.03
CA GLU A 461 6.15 3.45 2.33
C GLU A 461 7.03 3.60 1.07
N ALA A 462 8.34 3.72 1.29
CA ALA A 462 9.29 3.80 0.18
C ALA A 462 9.29 2.50 -0.63
N GLY A 463 9.06 2.61 -1.93
CA GLY A 463 8.96 1.49 -2.86
C GLY A 463 7.55 0.95 -3.05
N ASP A 464 6.55 1.47 -2.33
CA ASP A 464 5.17 1.07 -2.52
C ASP A 464 4.65 1.44 -3.90
N SER A 465 3.82 0.54 -4.44
CA SER A 465 2.94 0.82 -5.57
C SER A 465 1.51 0.98 -5.07
N VAL A 466 0.81 1.99 -5.57
CA VAL A 466 -0.59 2.25 -5.21
C VAL A 466 -1.46 2.33 -6.46
N ILE A 467 -2.69 1.86 -6.34
CA ILE A 467 -3.74 2.09 -7.33
C ILE A 467 -4.52 3.34 -6.92
N VAL A 468 -4.75 4.22 -7.88
CA VAL A 468 -5.61 5.39 -7.74
C VAL A 468 -6.64 5.36 -8.86
N LEU A 469 -7.90 5.22 -8.49
CA LEU A 469 -9.03 5.21 -9.41
C LEU A 469 -9.61 6.63 -9.47
N VAL A 470 -9.63 7.20 -10.65
CA VAL A 470 -10.02 8.59 -10.88
C VAL A 470 -11.28 8.65 -11.71
N GLY A 471 -12.30 9.31 -11.19
CA GLY A 471 -13.54 9.57 -11.89
C GLY A 471 -13.40 10.62 -13.00
N ASP A 472 -14.53 11.09 -13.51
CA ASP A 472 -14.55 12.15 -14.53
C ASP A 472 -13.81 13.40 -14.03
N THR A 473 -12.72 13.74 -14.70
CA THR A 473 -11.88 14.89 -14.37
C THR A 473 -12.46 16.20 -14.91
N HIS A 474 -13.55 16.16 -15.67
CA HIS A 474 -14.14 17.29 -16.37
C HIS A 474 -13.13 18.05 -17.25
N GLY A 475 -12.10 17.34 -17.74
CA GLY A 475 -11.02 17.91 -18.53
C GLY A 475 -9.96 18.67 -17.72
N GLN A 476 -10.04 18.64 -16.39
CA GLN A 476 -9.06 19.27 -15.51
C GLN A 476 -7.82 18.41 -15.33
N SER A 477 -6.69 19.05 -15.07
CA SER A 477 -5.43 18.36 -14.76
C SER A 477 -5.32 18.10 -13.26
N LEU A 478 -5.11 16.85 -12.88
CA LEU A 478 -4.91 16.44 -11.52
C LEU A 478 -3.53 15.77 -11.36
N SER A 479 -2.96 15.91 -10.17
CA SER A 479 -1.80 15.12 -9.77
C SER A 479 -1.89 14.76 -8.30
N ILE A 480 -1.11 13.76 -7.90
CA ILE A 480 -0.94 13.38 -6.50
C ILE A 480 0.51 13.57 -6.11
N GLN A 481 0.74 14.15 -4.93
CA GLN A 481 2.07 14.36 -4.40
C GLN A 481 2.29 13.55 -3.13
N CYS A 482 3.44 12.87 -3.05
CA CYS A 482 3.94 12.28 -1.84
C CYS A 482 4.84 13.29 -1.13
N ILE A 483 4.42 13.77 0.03
CA ILE A 483 5.20 14.67 0.86
C ILE A 483 5.97 13.84 1.88
N GLY A 484 7.27 13.69 1.65
CA GLY A 484 8.14 12.83 2.44
C GLY A 484 8.51 13.41 3.80
N GLU A 485 9.14 12.55 4.59
CA GLU A 485 9.74 12.94 5.86
C GLU A 485 11.15 13.46 5.62
N GLU A 486 11.52 14.60 6.23
CA GLU A 486 12.92 15.04 6.18
C GLU A 486 13.83 14.12 7.01
N LYS A 487 15.04 13.89 6.49
CA LYS A 487 16.03 13.04 7.13
C LYS A 487 16.62 13.63 8.41
N SER A 488 16.48 14.95 8.62
CA SER A 488 17.07 15.65 9.75
C SER A 488 16.09 16.59 10.42
N GLY A 489 15.45 16.14 11.50
CA GLY A 489 14.69 17.00 12.38
C GLY A 489 13.19 17.03 12.14
N ASP A 490 12.55 18.15 12.50
CA ASP A 490 11.10 18.31 12.60
C ASP A 490 10.47 19.00 11.39
N TYR A 491 11.22 19.20 10.33
CA TYR A 491 10.74 19.85 9.11
C TYR A 491 10.06 18.86 8.18
N VAL A 492 8.99 19.27 7.54
CA VAL A 492 8.29 18.54 6.48
C VAL A 492 8.66 19.10 5.13
N GLN A 493 8.71 18.25 4.12
CA GLN A 493 8.82 18.70 2.75
C GLN A 493 7.63 19.59 2.38
N THR A 494 7.85 20.52 1.46
CA THR A 494 6.80 21.34 0.87
C THR A 494 6.25 20.69 -0.40
N ALA A 495 5.13 21.17 -0.91
CA ALA A 495 4.61 20.76 -2.20
C ALA A 495 5.62 20.91 -3.34
N ALA A 496 6.53 21.88 -3.26
CA ALA A 496 7.59 22.09 -4.25
C ALA A 496 8.68 21.03 -4.25
N SER A 497 8.80 20.22 -3.21
CA SER A 497 9.83 19.18 -3.06
C SER A 497 9.25 17.77 -2.96
N GLY A 498 7.92 17.60 -3.03
CA GLY A 498 7.25 16.30 -3.02
C GLY A 498 7.38 15.58 -4.37
N GLU A 499 7.36 14.25 -4.32
CA GLU A 499 7.22 13.45 -5.55
C GLU A 499 5.84 13.62 -6.16
N THR A 500 5.78 14.13 -7.38
CA THR A 500 4.52 14.34 -8.12
C THR A 500 4.27 13.20 -9.09
N ARG A 501 3.03 12.73 -9.17
CA ARG A 501 2.53 11.83 -10.20
C ARG A 501 1.25 12.40 -10.79
N PHE A 502 1.19 12.53 -12.11
CA PHE A 502 -0.03 12.94 -12.81
C PHE A 502 -1.07 11.84 -12.78
N LEU A 503 -2.34 12.24 -12.67
CA LEU A 503 -3.48 11.35 -12.66
C LEU A 503 -4.26 11.47 -13.96
N GLU A 504 -4.63 10.31 -14.51
CA GLU A 504 -5.57 10.17 -15.62
C GLU A 504 -6.91 9.70 -15.10
N GLU A 505 -7.97 10.02 -15.81
CA GLU A 505 -9.26 9.37 -15.61
C GLU A 505 -9.14 7.85 -15.79
N GLY A 506 -9.73 7.07 -14.88
CA GLY A 506 -9.62 5.63 -14.85
C GLY A 506 -8.58 5.11 -13.87
N VAL A 507 -7.92 4.00 -14.22
CA VAL A 507 -6.99 3.28 -13.34
C VAL A 507 -5.58 3.83 -13.48
N ASN A 508 -5.00 4.28 -12.36
CA ASN A 508 -3.60 4.68 -12.27
C ASN A 508 -2.85 3.74 -11.32
N LYS A 509 -1.68 3.22 -11.73
CA LYS A 509 -0.74 2.50 -10.87
C LYS A 509 0.52 3.34 -10.72
N LEU A 510 0.79 3.79 -9.51
CA LEU A 510 1.83 4.76 -9.20
C LEU A 510 2.83 4.16 -8.23
N GLY A 511 4.13 4.43 -8.46
CA GLY A 511 5.20 4.09 -7.53
C GLY A 511 5.74 5.33 -6.85
N PHE A 512 6.16 5.19 -5.58
CA PHE A 512 6.80 6.25 -4.81
C PHE A 512 8.14 5.75 -4.25
N THR A 513 9.16 6.60 -4.28
CA THR A 513 10.52 6.26 -3.84
C THR A 513 10.78 6.63 -2.39
N GLN A 514 9.89 7.40 -1.77
CA GLN A 514 10.00 7.86 -0.40
C GLN A 514 8.73 7.55 0.41
N ARG A 515 8.89 7.37 1.71
CA ARG A 515 7.77 7.32 2.64
C ARG A 515 7.17 8.71 2.79
N GLY A 516 5.84 8.84 2.66
CA GLY A 516 5.21 10.15 2.75
C GLY A 516 3.69 10.12 2.72
N MET A 517 3.09 11.25 3.15
CA MET A 517 1.65 11.49 3.06
C MET A 517 1.27 11.91 1.64
N LEU A 518 0.19 11.37 1.13
CA LEU A 518 -0.34 11.71 -0.17
C LEU A 518 -1.29 12.93 -0.09
N PHE A 519 -1.10 13.86 -1.02
CA PHE A 519 -1.96 15.02 -1.21
C PHE A 519 -2.44 15.06 -2.66
N LEU A 520 -3.73 15.29 -2.86
CA LEU A 520 -4.27 15.48 -4.21
C LEU A 520 -4.12 16.95 -4.62
N MET A 521 -3.45 17.17 -5.73
CA MET A 521 -3.21 18.50 -6.29
C MET A 521 -4.26 18.79 -7.36
N TYR A 522 -5.23 19.59 -7.00
CA TYR A 522 -6.31 20.03 -7.90
C TYR A 522 -6.44 21.56 -7.87
N ASN A 523 -5.37 22.24 -8.26
CA ASN A 523 -5.36 23.70 -8.37
C ASN A 523 -5.73 24.12 -9.80
N THR A 524 -6.75 24.96 -9.92
CA THR A 524 -7.27 25.42 -11.21
C THR A 524 -7.90 26.79 -11.10
N ASN A 525 -8.28 27.35 -12.25
CA ASN A 525 -9.11 28.56 -12.29
C ASN A 525 -10.55 28.22 -11.85
N LEU A 526 -10.95 28.69 -10.68
CA LEU A 526 -12.28 28.41 -10.11
C LEU A 526 -13.44 29.10 -10.88
N GLN A 527 -13.14 29.97 -11.85
CA GLN A 527 -14.14 30.54 -12.76
C GLN A 527 -14.42 29.59 -13.94
N ASP A 528 -13.62 28.57 -14.14
CA ASP A 528 -13.90 27.53 -15.14
C ASP A 528 -15.14 26.73 -14.71
N VAL A 529 -16.12 26.64 -15.60
CA VAL A 529 -17.37 25.88 -15.38
C VAL A 529 -17.12 24.37 -15.21
N ASN A 530 -15.94 23.90 -15.61
CA ASN A 530 -15.46 22.53 -15.48
C ASN A 530 -14.66 22.29 -14.18
N ALA A 531 -14.44 23.32 -13.36
CA ALA A 531 -13.83 23.17 -12.04
C ALA A 531 -14.83 22.56 -11.05
N LYS A 532 -15.08 21.25 -11.18
CA LYS A 532 -16.06 20.48 -10.41
C LYS A 532 -15.33 19.45 -9.52
N PRO A 533 -15.97 18.98 -8.45
CA PRO A 533 -15.41 17.90 -7.64
C PRO A 533 -15.12 16.66 -8.48
N VAL A 534 -14.00 16.00 -8.17
CA VAL A 534 -13.59 14.75 -8.80
C VAL A 534 -13.55 13.64 -7.75
N LYS A 535 -14.28 12.55 -8.02
CA LYS A 535 -14.27 11.37 -7.16
C LYS A 535 -12.97 10.60 -7.37
N ILE A 536 -12.27 10.31 -6.25
CA ILE A 536 -11.05 9.51 -6.21
C ILE A 536 -11.27 8.34 -5.25
N HIS A 537 -10.85 7.15 -5.67
CA HIS A 537 -10.78 5.99 -4.81
C HIS A 537 -9.34 5.45 -4.81
N ILE A 538 -8.71 5.41 -3.64
CA ILE A 538 -7.42 4.77 -3.39
C ILE A 538 -7.71 3.47 -2.63
N PRO A 539 -7.90 2.31 -3.32
CA PRO A 539 -8.48 1.13 -2.70
C PRO A 539 -7.59 0.49 -1.63
N LEU A 540 -8.16 -0.47 -0.88
CA LEU A 540 -7.44 -1.30 0.08
C LEU A 540 -6.19 -1.95 -0.53
N GLY A 541 -5.11 -2.01 0.24
CA GLY A 541 -3.80 -2.47 -0.25
C GLY A 541 -2.98 -1.39 -0.97
N SER A 542 -3.57 -0.21 -1.22
CA SER A 542 -2.90 0.97 -1.80
C SER A 542 -2.60 1.98 -0.71
N GLY A 543 -1.39 1.96 -0.16
CA GLY A 543 -1.00 2.79 0.98
C GLY A 543 -1.79 2.48 2.26
N TYR A 544 -1.54 3.26 3.30
CA TYR A 544 -2.03 3.04 4.66
C TYR A 544 -2.85 4.24 5.15
N VAL A 545 -4.04 4.01 5.66
CA VAL A 545 -4.89 5.07 6.20
C VAL A 545 -4.36 5.54 7.56
N SER A 546 -4.10 6.83 7.66
CA SER A 546 -3.79 7.54 8.90
C SER A 546 -4.89 8.53 9.29
N GLY A 547 -5.69 8.95 8.32
CA GLY A 547 -6.75 9.95 8.51
C GLY A 547 -6.23 11.38 8.66
N PHE A 548 -7.16 12.31 8.74
CA PHE A 548 -6.95 13.72 9.05
C PHE A 548 -8.23 14.28 9.70
N PHE A 549 -8.14 15.47 10.29
CA PHE A 549 -9.28 16.16 10.86
C PHE A 549 -9.70 17.34 9.98
N ASP A 550 -11.00 17.47 9.69
CA ASP A 550 -11.60 18.57 8.93
C ASP A 550 -12.77 19.18 9.71
N VAL A 551 -12.69 20.46 10.06
CA VAL A 551 -13.74 21.13 10.85
C VAL A 551 -15.09 21.15 10.13
N LYS A 552 -15.13 21.03 8.81
CA LYS A 552 -16.38 21.02 8.03
C LYS A 552 -17.16 19.72 8.22
N THR A 553 -16.47 18.61 8.34
CA THR A 553 -17.08 17.27 8.45
C THR A 553 -17.07 16.73 9.87
N ASP A 554 -16.00 16.91 10.62
CA ASP A 554 -15.76 16.24 11.91
C ASP A 554 -16.34 17.00 13.11
N LYS A 555 -16.42 18.32 13.05
CA LYS A 555 -17.21 19.25 13.88
C LYS A 555 -17.06 19.18 15.38
N THR A 556 -16.31 18.22 15.96
CA THR A 556 -16.21 18.04 17.42
C THR A 556 -14.78 17.74 17.87
N ASN A 557 -14.46 18.19 19.09
CA ASN A 557 -13.18 17.86 19.74
C ASN A 557 -13.04 16.35 20.01
N ASP A 558 -14.14 15.65 20.27
CA ASP A 558 -14.13 14.19 20.47
C ASP A 558 -13.73 13.47 19.17
N LYS A 559 -14.26 13.93 18.03
CA LYS A 559 -13.88 13.37 16.73
C LYS A 559 -12.41 13.63 16.41
N TYR A 560 -11.89 14.82 16.67
CA TYR A 560 -10.46 15.11 16.56
C TYR A 560 -9.63 14.12 17.39
N LYS A 561 -10.00 13.91 18.65
CA LYS A 561 -9.31 13.00 19.56
C LYS A 561 -9.35 11.55 19.04
N GLU A 562 -10.49 11.10 18.54
CA GLU A 562 -10.61 9.78 17.88
C GLU A 562 -9.62 9.67 16.73
N LEU A 563 -9.67 10.62 15.79
CA LEU A 563 -8.87 10.60 14.56
C LEU A 563 -7.37 10.63 14.83
N ILE A 564 -6.89 11.57 15.66
CA ILE A 564 -5.46 11.69 15.95
C ILE A 564 -4.91 10.50 16.74
N ASN A 565 -5.73 9.84 17.57
CA ASN A 565 -5.34 8.63 18.29
C ASN A 565 -5.26 7.41 17.36
N LYS A 566 -6.15 7.31 16.38
CA LYS A 566 -6.11 6.26 15.34
C LYS A 566 -5.00 6.47 14.32
N ALA A 567 -4.54 7.70 14.13
CA ALA A 567 -3.52 8.03 13.16
C ALA A 567 -2.23 7.24 13.40
N THR A 568 -1.68 6.65 12.35
CA THR A 568 -0.48 5.79 12.40
C THR A 568 0.76 6.46 11.82
N TYR A 569 0.58 7.54 11.05
CA TYR A 569 1.67 8.28 10.43
C TYR A 569 2.27 9.34 11.37
N LYS A 570 3.52 9.68 11.17
CA LYS A 570 4.27 10.65 11.99
C LYS A 570 3.69 12.06 11.96
N TYR A 571 3.08 12.46 10.85
CA TYR A 571 2.45 13.77 10.69
C TYR A 571 0.93 13.61 10.57
N PHE A 572 0.22 14.66 10.96
CA PHE A 572 -1.23 14.69 10.94
C PHE A 572 -1.73 16.02 10.37
N CYS A 573 -2.74 15.96 9.49
CA CYS A 573 -3.37 17.14 8.91
C CYS A 573 -4.56 17.58 9.77
N ILE A 574 -4.69 18.90 9.95
CA ILE A 574 -5.85 19.52 10.57
C ILE A 574 -6.30 20.63 9.63
N ARG A 575 -7.48 20.49 9.07
CA ARG A 575 -8.07 21.41 8.11
C ARG A 575 -9.12 22.29 8.81
N GLY A 576 -8.90 23.61 8.86
CA GLY A 576 -9.86 24.63 9.25
C GLY A 576 -10.70 25.08 8.06
N GLU A 577 -11.43 26.18 8.24
CA GLU A 577 -12.16 26.82 7.14
C GLU A 577 -11.25 27.58 6.18
N ARG A 578 -10.17 28.18 6.71
CA ARG A 578 -9.28 29.08 5.98
C ARG A 578 -7.81 28.67 6.03
N ILE A 579 -7.47 27.71 6.88
CA ILE A 579 -6.10 27.26 7.11
C ILE A 579 -6.02 25.75 7.20
N MET A 580 -4.92 25.18 6.74
CA MET A 580 -4.59 23.79 6.95
C MET A 580 -3.23 23.68 7.63
N PHE A 581 -3.18 22.84 8.67
CA PHE A 581 -1.96 22.49 9.36
C PHE A 581 -1.52 21.08 9.03
N TYR A 582 -0.21 20.90 8.85
CA TYR A 582 0.44 19.61 8.71
C TYR A 582 1.57 19.54 9.73
N PHE A 583 1.29 18.93 10.88
CA PHE A 583 2.18 18.92 12.04
C PHE A 583 2.58 17.51 12.44
N HIS A 584 3.68 17.42 13.19
CA HIS A 584 4.10 16.21 13.86
C HIS A 584 3.00 15.79 14.85
N ARG A 585 2.45 14.59 14.64
CA ARG A 585 1.29 14.05 15.38
C ARG A 585 1.49 14.09 16.90
N ASP A 586 2.61 13.56 17.40
CA ASP A 586 2.83 13.44 18.85
C ASP A 586 3.04 14.82 19.51
N LYS A 587 3.67 15.77 18.80
CA LYS A 587 3.79 17.15 19.28
C LYS A 587 2.43 17.83 19.33
N MET A 588 1.57 17.57 18.34
CA MET A 588 0.22 18.09 18.32
C MET A 588 -0.63 17.54 19.45
N MET A 589 -0.53 16.25 19.74
CA MET A 589 -1.20 15.61 20.89
C MET A 589 -0.73 16.20 22.23
N GLN A 590 0.53 16.62 22.34
CA GLN A 590 1.05 17.28 23.54
C GLN A 590 0.56 18.73 23.66
N ALA A 591 0.55 19.49 22.55
CA ALA A 591 0.22 20.91 22.55
C ALA A 591 -1.29 21.16 22.63
N VAL A 592 -2.09 20.37 21.93
CA VAL A 592 -3.55 20.52 21.84
C VAL A 592 -4.21 19.15 22.04
N PRO A 593 -4.19 18.62 23.27
CA PRO A 593 -4.68 17.27 23.52
C PRO A 593 -6.20 17.11 23.42
N TYR A 594 -6.98 18.19 23.56
CA TYR A 594 -8.43 18.11 23.70
C TYR A 594 -9.21 19.14 22.89
N ASP A 595 -8.75 20.38 22.78
CA ASP A 595 -9.53 21.50 22.24
C ASP A 595 -8.95 22.03 20.93
N ILE A 596 -9.06 21.21 19.88
CA ILE A 596 -8.62 21.61 18.54
C ILE A 596 -9.51 22.69 17.95
N LEU A 597 -10.81 22.68 18.26
CA LEU A 597 -11.74 23.64 17.66
C LEU A 597 -11.41 25.07 18.06
N SER A 598 -11.13 25.33 19.34
CA SER A 598 -10.71 26.66 19.76
C SER A 598 -9.40 27.08 19.10
N ALA A 599 -8.45 26.16 18.96
CA ALA A 599 -7.16 26.45 18.34
C ALA A 599 -7.28 26.75 16.84
N ILE A 600 -7.99 25.92 16.08
CA ILE A 600 -8.12 26.08 14.63
C ILE A 600 -9.00 27.27 14.26
N ASN A 601 -10.09 27.51 14.99
CA ASN A 601 -10.96 28.67 14.79
C ASN A 601 -10.22 29.98 15.04
N LEU A 602 -9.36 30.03 16.08
CA LEU A 602 -8.53 31.23 16.31
C LEU A 602 -7.60 31.52 15.10
N TRP A 603 -7.03 30.49 14.48
CA TRP A 603 -6.20 30.67 13.30
C TRP A 603 -7.02 31.08 12.07
N ASP A 604 -8.23 30.53 11.88
CA ASP A 604 -9.15 30.96 10.84
C ASP A 604 -9.55 32.44 11.02
N ASP A 605 -9.80 32.88 12.28
CA ASP A 605 -10.04 34.30 12.61
C ASP A 605 -8.82 35.18 12.30
N ILE A 606 -7.61 34.74 12.65
CA ILE A 606 -6.37 35.48 12.33
C ILE A 606 -6.23 35.67 10.82
N ILE A 607 -6.48 34.65 10.03
CA ILE A 607 -6.44 34.74 8.56
C ILE A 607 -7.53 35.70 8.07
N SER A 608 -8.74 35.63 8.62
CA SER A 608 -9.84 36.54 8.29
C SER A 608 -9.46 38.00 8.57
N TRP A 609 -8.91 38.30 9.75
CA TRP A 609 -8.46 39.66 10.11
C TRP A 609 -7.32 40.17 9.21
N GLN A 610 -6.41 39.27 8.80
CA GLN A 610 -5.36 39.63 7.83
C GLN A 610 -5.96 39.97 6.47
N GLN A 611 -6.95 39.22 6.00
CA GLN A 611 -7.65 39.48 4.74
C GLN A 611 -8.44 40.79 4.79
N GLU A 612 -9.14 41.05 5.88
CA GLU A 612 -9.86 42.32 6.11
C GLU A 612 -8.87 43.51 6.11
N LEU A 613 -7.74 43.37 6.81
CA LEU A 613 -6.70 44.42 6.86
C LEU A 613 -6.12 44.73 5.48
N MET A 614 -5.99 43.70 4.64
CA MET A 614 -5.52 43.84 3.24
C MET A 614 -6.61 44.31 2.29
N GLY A 615 -7.87 44.40 2.71
CA GLY A 615 -9.01 44.81 1.88
C GLY A 615 -9.36 43.80 0.79
N ILE A 616 -9.12 42.51 1.00
CA ILE A 616 -9.35 41.45 0.01
C ILE A 616 -10.61 40.63 0.26
N ASP A 617 -11.28 40.81 1.40
CA ASP A 617 -12.51 40.09 1.72
C ASP A 617 -13.65 40.40 0.72
N ASP A 618 -13.75 41.62 0.27
CA ASP A 618 -14.78 42.07 -0.70
C ASP A 618 -14.50 41.61 -2.14
N VAL A 619 -13.27 41.31 -2.47
CA VAL A 619 -12.86 40.88 -3.81
C VAL A 619 -12.55 39.36 -3.87
N ARG A 620 -12.72 38.71 -2.77
CA ARG A 620 -12.45 37.28 -2.67
C ARG A 620 -13.49 36.50 -3.47
N PRO A 621 -13.09 35.68 -4.44
CA PRO A 621 -14.00 34.71 -5.00
C PRO A 621 -14.54 33.84 -3.87
N SER A 622 -15.86 33.66 -3.78
CA SER A 622 -16.55 32.85 -2.77
C SER A 622 -16.08 31.37 -2.72
N GLN A 623 -15.06 31.06 -3.46
CA GLN A 623 -14.57 29.73 -3.76
C GLN A 623 -13.11 29.51 -3.34
N VAL A 624 -12.44 30.46 -2.71
CA VAL A 624 -11.11 30.21 -2.16
C VAL A 624 -11.28 29.35 -0.91
N ASN A 625 -10.98 28.07 -1.02
CA ASN A 625 -11.01 27.08 0.05
C ASN A 625 -12.40 26.84 0.68
N ASN A 626 -13.38 26.50 -0.13
CA ASN A 626 -14.63 25.92 0.35
C ASN A 626 -14.65 24.41 0.15
#